data_6d6ec591b6e4212b552ba97e3609c56b
#
_entry.id   6d6ec591b6e4212b552ba97e3609c56b
#
_cell.length_a   1.000
_cell.length_b   1.000
_cell.length_c   1.000
_cell.angle_alpha   90.00
_cell.angle_beta   90.00
_cell.angle_gamma   90.00
#
_symmetry.space_group_name_H-M   'P 1'
#
loop_
_entity.id
_entity.type
_entity.pdbx_description
1 polymer ?
#
loop_
_entity_poly.entity_id
_entity_poly.type
_entity_poly.pdbx_seq_one_letter_code
_entity_poly.pdbx_strand_id
1 'polypeptide(L)'
;LPIAEVGAILKNHSAIFHTDAVQAYGSEVILPHELGIDLLSISAHKINGPKGVGFLFKSDAIQLPPLLHGGEQEEKRRAGTENLAGIIGMGTAVSLLTSTEKQARKTAYQSFQTIILKALEEANIDFSINGEPTNRLAHVLNLHLKGIPSDLLLMHLDLRGIAISTGSACTAGTVDPSHV
;
A
#
# COMPACT_ATOMS: atom_id res chain seq x y z
N LEU A 1 1.44 3.02 9.03
CA LEU A 1 2.17 2.40 10.16
C LEU A 1 3.50 3.11 10.37
N PRO A 2 4.00 3.23 11.60
CA PRO A 2 5.25 3.93 11.97
C PRO A 2 6.49 3.06 11.66
N ILE A 3 6.77 2.85 10.38
CA ILE A 3 7.82 1.93 9.91
C ILE A 3 9.21 2.34 10.42
N ALA A 4 9.51 3.64 10.46
CA ALA A 4 10.80 4.13 10.94
C ALA A 4 11.02 3.82 12.42
N GLU A 5 10.00 4.00 13.26
CA GLU A 5 10.03 3.68 14.69
C GLU A 5 10.18 2.18 14.92
N VAL A 6 9.46 1.35 14.13
CA VAL A 6 9.61 -0.12 14.18
C VAL A 6 11.04 -0.52 13.83
N GLY A 7 11.59 0.03 12.75
CA GLY A 7 12.98 -0.23 12.35
C GLY A 7 13.99 0.19 13.42
N ALA A 8 13.77 1.34 14.07
CA ALA A 8 14.63 1.80 15.15
C ALA A 8 14.59 0.86 16.39
N ILE A 9 13.41 0.35 16.75
CA ILE A 9 13.25 -0.64 17.83
C ILE A 9 13.95 -1.94 17.48
N LEU A 10 13.83 -2.42 16.24
CA LEU A 10 14.39 -3.69 15.79
C LEU A 10 15.89 -3.65 15.51
N LYS A 11 16.53 -2.49 15.45
CA LYS A 11 17.94 -2.31 15.10
C LYS A 11 18.91 -3.20 15.88
N ASN A 12 18.60 -3.48 17.15
CA ASN A 12 19.41 -4.32 18.03
C ASN A 12 18.69 -5.63 18.37
N HIS A 13 17.71 -6.05 17.57
CA HIS A 13 16.95 -7.27 17.78
C HIS A 13 17.23 -8.28 16.66
N SER A 14 17.12 -9.56 16.95
CA SER A 14 17.36 -10.64 15.97
C SER A 14 16.16 -10.92 15.05
N ALA A 15 15.04 -10.25 15.21
CA ALA A 15 13.87 -10.43 14.37
C ALA A 15 14.11 -9.85 12.98
N ILE A 16 13.65 -10.56 11.95
CA ILE A 16 13.65 -10.10 10.57
C ILE A 16 12.49 -9.11 10.38
N PHE A 17 12.78 -7.94 9.86
CA PHE A 17 11.78 -6.92 9.59
C PHE A 17 11.33 -6.98 8.12
N HIS A 18 10.15 -7.55 7.91
CA HIS A 18 9.48 -7.54 6.61
C HIS A 18 8.33 -6.53 6.62
N THR A 19 8.25 -5.70 5.59
CA THR A 19 7.10 -4.83 5.35
C THR A 19 6.50 -5.06 3.97
N ASP A 20 5.17 -5.15 3.91
CA ASP A 20 4.42 -5.00 2.67
C ASP A 20 4.27 -3.50 2.37
N ALA A 21 5.00 -3.04 1.36
CA ALA A 21 4.98 -1.64 0.92
C ALA A 21 4.19 -1.43 -0.37
N VAL A 22 3.36 -2.41 -0.76
CA VAL A 22 2.55 -2.37 -1.99
C VAL A 22 1.75 -1.08 -2.10
N GLN A 23 1.15 -0.60 -1.02
CA GLN A 23 0.39 0.66 -1.01
C GLN A 23 1.27 1.91 -0.83
N ALA A 24 2.45 1.79 -0.22
CA ALA A 24 3.28 2.94 0.12
C ALA A 24 4.23 3.35 -1.01
N TYR A 25 4.74 2.40 -1.79
CA TYR A 25 5.83 2.60 -2.73
C TYR A 25 5.55 3.68 -3.79
N GLY A 26 4.29 3.82 -4.21
CA GLY A 26 3.87 4.81 -5.22
C GLY A 26 3.82 6.26 -4.72
N SER A 27 3.82 6.49 -3.40
CA SER A 27 3.63 7.82 -2.80
C SER A 27 4.71 8.20 -1.79
N GLU A 28 5.39 7.21 -1.19
CA GLU A 28 6.41 7.47 -0.18
C GLU A 28 7.81 7.17 -0.71
N VAL A 29 8.82 7.89 -0.21
CA VAL A 29 10.23 7.56 -0.43
C VAL A 29 10.62 6.51 0.60
N ILE A 30 10.97 5.31 0.12
CA ILE A 30 11.34 4.19 0.98
C ILE A 30 12.79 3.83 0.69
N LEU A 31 13.63 3.97 1.69
CA LEU A 31 15.04 3.60 1.67
C LEU A 31 15.25 2.45 2.66
N PRO A 32 15.16 1.19 2.20
CA PRO A 32 15.09 0.03 3.09
C PRO A 32 16.24 -0.06 4.09
N HIS A 33 17.47 0.23 3.64
CA HIS A 33 18.64 0.20 4.50
C HIS A 33 18.59 1.25 5.63
N GLU A 34 18.11 2.46 5.33
CA GLU A 34 17.99 3.53 6.33
C GLU A 34 16.87 3.26 7.34
N LEU A 35 15.83 2.58 6.89
CA LEU A 35 14.68 2.20 7.70
C LEU A 35 14.87 0.87 8.46
N GLY A 36 16.01 0.19 8.28
CA GLY A 36 16.29 -1.11 8.90
C GLY A 36 15.34 -2.22 8.39
N ILE A 37 14.88 -2.12 7.16
CA ILE A 37 14.00 -3.12 6.54
C ILE A 37 14.85 -4.23 5.93
N ASP A 38 14.60 -5.47 6.32
CA ASP A 38 15.27 -6.65 5.78
C ASP A 38 14.60 -7.18 4.51
N LEU A 39 13.27 -7.15 4.47
CA LEU A 39 12.44 -7.62 3.36
C LEU A 39 11.34 -6.59 3.05
N LEU A 40 11.11 -6.33 1.75
CA LEU A 40 10.08 -5.40 1.32
C LEU A 40 9.38 -5.92 0.06
N SER A 41 8.04 -6.05 0.14
CA SER A 41 7.22 -6.52 -0.96
C SER A 41 6.57 -5.36 -1.71
N ILE A 42 6.62 -5.42 -3.05
CA ILE A 42 6.02 -4.43 -3.95
C ILE A 42 5.23 -5.13 -5.05
N SER A 43 4.16 -4.51 -5.53
CA SER A 43 3.36 -4.97 -6.66
C SER A 43 3.23 -3.87 -7.72
N ALA A 44 3.52 -4.20 -8.98
CA ALA A 44 3.57 -3.23 -10.06
C ALA A 44 2.22 -2.56 -10.35
N HIS A 45 1.10 -3.28 -10.22
CA HIS A 45 -0.23 -2.74 -10.54
C HIS A 45 -0.68 -1.60 -9.60
N LYS A 46 -0.01 -1.42 -8.46
CA LYS A 46 -0.27 -0.28 -7.54
C LYS A 46 0.51 0.97 -7.89
N ILE A 47 1.41 0.88 -8.86
CA ILE A 47 2.21 1.98 -9.38
C ILE A 47 2.00 2.20 -10.88
N ASN A 48 0.82 1.82 -11.40
CA ASN A 48 0.45 1.89 -12.82
C ASN A 48 1.27 0.96 -13.74
N GLY A 49 1.93 -0.05 -13.18
CA GLY A 49 2.61 -1.11 -13.91
C GLY A 49 1.69 -2.30 -14.21
N PRO A 50 2.20 -3.32 -14.88
CA PRO A 50 1.43 -4.51 -15.25
C PRO A 50 0.93 -5.30 -14.02
N LYS A 51 -0.23 -5.97 -14.18
CA LYS A 51 -0.69 -6.99 -13.21
C LYS A 51 0.17 -8.24 -13.29
N GLY A 52 0.24 -8.99 -12.19
CA GLY A 52 0.93 -10.29 -12.14
C GLY A 52 2.45 -10.20 -12.04
N VAL A 53 3.00 -9.01 -11.74
CA VAL A 53 4.43 -8.80 -11.50
C VAL A 53 4.64 -7.92 -10.28
N GLY A 54 5.71 -8.19 -9.56
CA GLY A 54 6.15 -7.47 -8.38
C GLY A 54 7.61 -7.78 -8.08
N PHE A 55 8.18 -7.22 -7.04
CA PHE A 55 9.50 -7.61 -6.55
C PHE A 55 9.52 -7.74 -5.04
N LEU A 56 10.46 -8.52 -4.57
CA LEU A 56 10.86 -8.60 -3.18
C LEU A 56 12.28 -8.02 -3.06
N PHE A 57 12.40 -6.90 -2.34
CA PHE A 57 13.72 -6.48 -1.85
C PHE A 57 14.12 -7.41 -0.69
N LYS A 58 15.36 -7.86 -0.70
CA LYS A 58 15.95 -8.69 0.32
C LYS A 58 17.33 -8.15 0.69
N SER A 59 17.54 -7.85 1.96
CA SER A 59 18.87 -7.51 2.49
C SER A 59 19.84 -8.69 2.29
N ASP A 60 21.10 -8.39 2.01
CA ASP A 60 22.13 -9.42 1.82
C ASP A 60 22.39 -10.25 3.07
N ALA A 61 22.10 -9.71 4.24
CA ALA A 61 22.21 -10.41 5.52
C ALA A 61 21.21 -11.56 5.68
N ILE A 62 20.09 -11.53 4.93
CA ILE A 62 19.02 -12.51 5.06
C ILE A 62 19.22 -13.68 4.09
N GLN A 63 19.20 -14.90 4.61
CA GLN A 63 19.13 -16.12 3.83
C GLN A 63 17.67 -16.55 3.69
N LEU A 64 17.16 -16.52 2.45
CA LEU A 64 15.80 -16.91 2.15
C LEU A 64 15.83 -18.09 1.19
N PRO A 65 15.38 -19.29 1.61
CA PRO A 65 15.30 -20.42 0.71
C PRO A 65 14.22 -20.19 -0.34
N PRO A 66 14.39 -20.72 -1.58
CA PRO A 66 13.37 -20.58 -2.62
C PRO A 66 12.09 -21.33 -2.23
N LEU A 67 10.95 -20.69 -2.45
CA LEU A 67 9.64 -21.35 -2.30
C LEU A 67 9.32 -22.24 -3.53
N LEU A 68 9.76 -21.81 -4.73
CA LEU A 68 9.59 -22.56 -5.97
C LEU A 68 10.94 -23.14 -6.39
N HIS A 69 11.01 -24.46 -6.45
CA HIS A 69 12.19 -25.23 -6.82
C HIS A 69 12.16 -25.61 -8.31
N GLY A 70 13.35 -25.71 -8.94
CA GLY A 70 13.49 -26.12 -10.34
C GLY A 70 14.74 -25.51 -10.97
N GLY A 71 14.56 -24.68 -12.02
CA GLY A 71 15.65 -24.00 -12.69
C GLY A 71 16.40 -22.98 -11.83
N GLU A 72 17.46 -22.41 -12.40
CA GLU A 72 18.37 -21.50 -11.69
C GLU A 72 18.00 -20.02 -11.84
N GLN A 73 16.78 -19.71 -12.30
CA GLN A 73 16.32 -18.33 -12.48
C GLN A 73 16.35 -17.54 -11.18
N GLU A 74 16.43 -16.22 -11.29
CA GLU A 74 16.55 -15.28 -10.15
C GLU A 74 17.69 -15.69 -9.19
N GLU A 75 18.84 -16.14 -9.74
CA GLU A 75 19.98 -16.61 -8.97
C GLU A 75 19.62 -17.76 -8.00
N LYS A 76 18.84 -18.73 -8.47
CA LYS A 76 18.29 -19.87 -7.71
C LYS A 76 17.30 -19.48 -6.59
N ARG A 77 16.75 -18.27 -6.64
CA ARG A 77 15.80 -17.79 -5.63
C ARG A 77 14.35 -18.07 -6.00
N ARG A 78 14.06 -18.16 -7.31
CA ARG A 78 12.71 -18.43 -7.81
C ARG A 78 12.79 -19.10 -9.18
N ALA A 79 12.48 -20.39 -9.24
CA ALA A 79 12.48 -21.13 -10.47
C ALA A 79 11.33 -20.74 -11.41
N GLY A 80 11.51 -20.98 -12.70
CA GLY A 80 10.56 -20.71 -13.76
C GLY A 80 10.97 -19.51 -14.62
N THR A 81 10.65 -19.57 -15.91
CA THR A 81 10.99 -18.52 -16.88
C THR A 81 10.50 -17.14 -16.40
N GLU A 82 11.33 -16.15 -16.52
CA GLU A 82 11.05 -14.78 -16.11
C GLU A 82 9.97 -14.14 -16.99
N ASN A 83 9.05 -13.42 -16.38
CA ASN A 83 8.07 -12.61 -17.09
C ASN A 83 8.70 -11.30 -17.58
N LEU A 84 9.52 -11.37 -18.61
CA LEU A 84 10.28 -10.22 -19.13
C LEU A 84 9.40 -9.03 -19.48
N ALA A 85 8.25 -9.26 -20.10
CA ALA A 85 7.33 -8.18 -20.46
C ALA A 85 6.79 -7.46 -19.20
N GLY A 86 6.43 -8.21 -18.17
CA GLY A 86 5.99 -7.65 -16.88
C GLY A 86 7.11 -6.92 -16.16
N ILE A 87 8.32 -7.48 -16.14
CA ILE A 87 9.49 -6.89 -15.49
C ILE A 87 9.87 -5.57 -16.15
N ILE A 88 9.92 -5.51 -17.49
CA ILE A 88 10.22 -4.28 -18.25
C ILE A 88 9.13 -3.22 -17.99
N GLY A 89 7.86 -3.62 -18.05
CA GLY A 89 6.75 -2.71 -17.77
C GLY A 89 6.77 -2.18 -16.33
N MET A 90 7.15 -3.02 -15.36
CA MET A 90 7.37 -2.59 -13.98
C MET A 90 8.55 -1.62 -13.87
N GLY A 91 9.68 -1.91 -14.50
CA GLY A 91 10.84 -1.02 -14.53
C GLY A 91 10.48 0.35 -15.09
N THR A 92 9.69 0.42 -16.16
CA THR A 92 9.16 1.66 -16.72
C THR A 92 8.28 2.39 -15.70
N ALA A 93 7.35 1.69 -15.03
CA ALA A 93 6.50 2.30 -14.02
C ALA A 93 7.32 2.88 -12.84
N VAL A 94 8.36 2.17 -12.39
CA VAL A 94 9.28 2.64 -11.35
C VAL A 94 10.05 3.89 -11.80
N SER A 95 10.55 3.92 -13.04
CA SER A 95 11.31 5.06 -13.56
C SER A 95 10.51 6.36 -13.63
N LEU A 96 9.19 6.26 -13.76
CA LEU A 96 8.27 7.40 -13.74
C LEU A 96 7.96 7.93 -12.33
N LEU A 97 8.26 7.15 -11.29
CA LEU A 97 8.02 7.51 -9.89
C LEU A 97 9.15 8.35 -9.29
N THR A 98 9.43 9.50 -9.88
CA THR A 98 10.40 10.45 -9.33
C THR A 98 9.93 10.98 -7.96
N SER A 99 10.86 11.52 -7.15
CA SER A 99 10.51 12.17 -5.89
C SER A 99 9.52 13.33 -6.08
N THR A 100 9.66 14.07 -7.18
CA THR A 100 8.74 15.15 -7.56
C THR A 100 7.35 14.62 -7.83
N GLU A 101 7.22 13.54 -8.58
CA GLU A 101 5.93 12.91 -8.88
C GLU A 101 5.25 12.37 -7.61
N LYS A 102 6.01 11.68 -6.75
CA LYS A 102 5.49 11.21 -5.45
C LYS A 102 4.98 12.35 -4.58
N GLN A 103 5.75 13.45 -4.51
CA GLN A 103 5.34 14.63 -3.74
C GLN A 103 4.08 15.31 -4.32
N ALA A 104 4.00 15.42 -5.64
CA ALA A 104 2.82 15.99 -6.32
C ALA A 104 1.57 15.14 -6.03
N ARG A 105 1.67 13.82 -6.12
CA ARG A 105 0.58 12.90 -5.76
C ARG A 105 0.15 13.06 -4.30
N LYS A 106 1.10 13.10 -3.39
CA LYS A 106 0.84 13.28 -1.96
C LYS A 106 0.07 14.56 -1.68
N THR A 107 0.50 15.67 -2.27
CA THR A 107 -0.18 16.98 -2.15
C THR A 107 -1.60 16.93 -2.71
N ALA A 108 -1.79 16.33 -3.88
CA ALA A 108 -3.12 16.19 -4.48
C ALA A 108 -4.07 15.37 -3.60
N TYR A 109 -3.62 14.22 -3.08
CA TYR A 109 -4.44 13.38 -2.19
C TYR A 109 -4.79 14.09 -0.89
N GLN A 110 -3.87 14.83 -0.29
CA GLN A 110 -4.15 15.65 0.90
C GLN A 110 -5.20 16.72 0.62
N SER A 111 -5.14 17.37 -0.54
CA SER A 111 -6.16 18.32 -0.99
C SER A 111 -7.54 17.65 -1.13
N PHE A 112 -7.61 16.47 -1.74
CA PHE A 112 -8.87 15.73 -1.86
C PHE A 112 -9.45 15.32 -0.51
N GLN A 113 -8.62 14.86 0.44
CA GLN A 113 -9.06 14.59 1.80
C GLN A 113 -9.65 15.83 2.45
N THR A 114 -8.98 16.98 2.33
CA THR A 114 -9.45 18.24 2.90
C THR A 114 -10.81 18.64 2.35
N ILE A 115 -11.03 18.50 1.04
CA ILE A 115 -12.32 18.79 0.39
C ILE A 115 -13.41 17.88 0.94
N ILE A 116 -13.15 16.58 1.05
CA ILE A 116 -14.14 15.60 1.52
C ILE A 116 -14.50 15.89 2.99
N LEU A 117 -13.51 16.05 3.85
CA LEU A 117 -13.74 16.28 5.28
C LEU A 117 -14.50 17.57 5.54
N LYS A 118 -14.11 18.66 4.86
CA LYS A 118 -14.82 19.94 4.95
C LYS A 118 -16.27 19.84 4.49
N ALA A 119 -16.54 19.14 3.41
CA ALA A 119 -17.92 18.94 2.93
C ALA A 119 -18.77 18.13 3.92
N LEU A 120 -18.19 17.13 4.60
CA LEU A 120 -18.90 16.38 5.64
C LEU A 120 -19.18 17.24 6.88
N GLU A 121 -18.23 18.10 7.30
CA GLU A 121 -18.41 19.06 8.40
C GLU A 121 -19.52 20.08 8.06
N GLU A 122 -19.48 20.68 6.88
CA GLU A 122 -20.50 21.67 6.42
C GLU A 122 -21.89 21.05 6.33
N ALA A 123 -21.98 19.75 5.98
CA ALA A 123 -23.22 18.99 5.96
C ALA A 123 -23.69 18.52 7.34
N ASN A 124 -22.95 18.80 8.41
CA ASN A 124 -23.19 18.32 9.79
C ASN A 124 -23.30 16.78 9.86
N ILE A 125 -22.51 16.06 9.09
CA ILE A 125 -22.43 14.59 9.16
C ILE A 125 -21.53 14.21 10.33
N ASP A 126 -22.05 13.35 11.22
CA ASP A 126 -21.24 12.83 12.34
C ASP A 126 -20.32 11.70 11.86
N PHE A 127 -19.03 11.95 11.85
CA PHE A 127 -18.02 11.02 11.40
C PHE A 127 -16.78 11.00 12.29
N SER A 128 -16.01 9.95 12.20
CA SER A 128 -14.65 9.86 12.72
C SER A 128 -13.70 9.30 11.67
N ILE A 129 -12.43 9.70 11.76
CA ILE A 129 -11.38 9.19 10.88
C ILE A 129 -10.71 8.01 11.61
N ASN A 130 -10.62 6.86 10.94
CA ASN A 130 -9.89 5.72 11.46
C ASN A 130 -8.39 5.85 11.16
N GLY A 131 -7.57 5.43 12.12
CA GLY A 131 -6.12 5.46 12.04
C GLY A 131 -5.49 6.74 12.59
N GLU A 132 -4.17 6.69 12.76
CA GLU A 132 -3.36 7.81 13.27
C GLU A 132 -3.21 8.89 12.19
N PRO A 133 -3.50 10.17 12.47
CA PRO A 133 -3.44 11.25 11.48
C PRO A 133 -2.06 11.44 10.84
N THR A 134 -1.00 11.22 11.61
CA THR A 134 0.39 11.48 11.19
C THR A 134 1.06 10.31 10.47
N ASN A 135 0.61 9.07 10.73
CA ASN A 135 1.22 7.83 10.23
C ASN A 135 0.32 7.08 9.25
N ARG A 136 -0.29 7.80 8.30
CA ARG A 136 -1.13 7.22 7.24
C ARG A 136 -0.70 7.67 5.86
N LEU A 137 -1.04 6.85 4.87
CA LEU A 137 -0.82 7.18 3.46
C LEU A 137 -1.84 8.24 3.00
N ALA A 138 -1.38 9.25 2.29
CA ALA A 138 -2.22 10.36 1.86
C ALA A 138 -3.36 9.96 0.90
N HIS A 139 -3.21 8.85 0.17
CA HIS A 139 -4.26 8.36 -0.75
C HIS A 139 -5.32 7.46 -0.07
N VAL A 140 -5.18 7.20 1.23
CA VAL A 140 -6.16 6.40 2.00
C VAL A 140 -6.89 7.30 2.99
N LEU A 141 -8.21 7.36 2.88
CA LEU A 141 -9.09 8.01 3.83
C LEU A 141 -10.12 6.98 4.30
N ASN A 142 -10.01 6.54 5.54
CA ASN A 142 -10.95 5.61 6.15
C ASN A 142 -11.85 6.39 7.13
N LEU A 143 -13.15 6.38 6.86
CA LEU A 143 -14.16 7.12 7.62
C LEU A 143 -15.15 6.16 8.25
N HIS A 144 -15.47 6.40 9.51
CA HIS A 144 -16.63 5.84 10.16
C HIS A 144 -17.75 6.88 10.19
N LEU A 145 -18.83 6.65 9.46
CA LEU A 145 -20.03 7.50 9.44
C LEU A 145 -21.04 6.91 10.43
N LYS A 146 -21.27 7.60 11.52
CA LYS A 146 -22.11 7.08 12.60
C LYS A 146 -23.57 6.91 12.18
N GLY A 147 -24.14 5.77 12.52
CA GLY A 147 -25.55 5.46 12.23
C GLY A 147 -25.86 5.10 10.77
N ILE A 148 -24.85 4.99 9.92
CA ILE A 148 -25.02 4.60 8.50
C ILE A 148 -24.37 3.22 8.29
N PRO A 149 -25.16 2.17 7.97
CA PRO A 149 -24.61 0.88 7.57
C PRO A 149 -23.73 1.00 6.33
N SER A 150 -22.57 0.40 6.38
CA SER A 150 -21.54 0.55 5.33
C SER A 150 -21.96 -0.05 3.98
N ASP A 151 -22.72 -1.13 3.98
CA ASP A 151 -23.28 -1.77 2.79
C ASP A 151 -24.30 -0.89 2.08
N LEU A 152 -25.21 -0.25 2.83
CA LEU A 152 -26.15 0.70 2.29
C LEU A 152 -25.45 1.94 1.71
N LEU A 153 -24.43 2.45 2.41
CA LEU A 153 -23.63 3.57 1.93
C LEU A 153 -22.93 3.23 0.62
N LEU A 154 -22.30 2.05 0.55
CA LEU A 154 -21.66 1.55 -0.66
C LEU A 154 -22.63 1.56 -1.86
N MET A 155 -23.80 0.95 -1.69
CA MET A 155 -24.83 0.88 -2.73
C MET A 155 -25.32 2.26 -3.19
N HIS A 156 -25.58 3.16 -2.24
CA HIS A 156 -26.07 4.50 -2.55
C HIS A 156 -25.04 5.36 -3.27
N LEU A 157 -23.77 5.23 -2.93
CA LEU A 157 -22.68 5.96 -3.60
C LEU A 157 -22.40 5.38 -4.98
N ASP A 158 -22.42 4.04 -5.12
CA ASP A 158 -22.24 3.38 -6.42
C ASP A 158 -23.30 3.79 -7.43
N LEU A 159 -24.60 3.85 -7.02
CA LEU A 159 -25.69 4.36 -7.85
C LEU A 159 -25.49 5.81 -8.31
N ARG A 160 -24.63 6.57 -7.64
CA ARG A 160 -24.25 7.95 -8.01
C ARG A 160 -22.92 8.04 -8.73
N GLY A 161 -22.32 6.89 -9.10
CA GLY A 161 -21.03 6.82 -9.79
C GLY A 161 -19.82 7.11 -8.88
N ILE A 162 -19.99 7.02 -7.56
CA ILE A 162 -18.92 7.23 -6.58
C ILE A 162 -18.45 5.87 -6.08
N ALA A 163 -17.26 5.46 -6.50
CA ALA A 163 -16.65 4.19 -6.09
C ALA A 163 -15.99 4.33 -4.73
N ILE A 164 -16.41 3.51 -3.78
CA ILE A 164 -15.77 3.34 -2.46
C ILE A 164 -15.56 1.85 -2.17
N SER A 165 -14.84 1.56 -1.10
CA SER A 165 -14.81 0.21 -0.49
C SER A 165 -15.17 0.30 0.98
N THR A 166 -15.70 -0.79 1.54
CA THR A 166 -15.99 -0.94 2.96
C THR A 166 -14.95 -1.85 3.60
N GLY A 167 -14.54 -1.55 4.83
CA GLY A 167 -13.51 -2.32 5.53
C GLY A 167 -12.19 -2.35 4.77
N SER A 168 -11.52 -3.51 4.75
CA SER A 168 -10.36 -3.74 3.90
C SER A 168 -10.80 -3.97 2.45
N ALA A 169 -10.26 -3.21 1.51
CA ALA A 169 -10.59 -3.34 0.08
C ALA A 169 -10.30 -4.75 -0.48
N CYS A 170 -9.33 -5.47 0.09
CA CYS A 170 -8.99 -6.84 -0.32
C CYS A 170 -10.00 -7.90 0.14
N THR A 171 -10.81 -7.59 1.15
CA THR A 171 -11.87 -8.46 1.67
C THR A 171 -13.27 -7.99 1.26
N ALA A 172 -13.36 -7.14 0.25
CA ALA A 172 -14.63 -6.65 -0.28
C ALA A 172 -15.53 -7.82 -0.69
N GLY A 173 -16.76 -7.86 -0.13
CA GLY A 173 -17.73 -8.95 -0.34
C GLY A 173 -17.91 -9.89 0.84
N THR A 174 -17.13 -9.77 1.92
CA THR A 174 -17.44 -10.45 3.21
C THR A 174 -18.32 -9.54 4.06
N VAL A 175 -19.31 -10.14 4.74
CA VAL A 175 -20.24 -9.43 5.64
C VAL A 175 -19.63 -9.28 7.05
N ASP A 176 -18.47 -9.90 7.28
CA ASP A 176 -17.81 -9.88 8.57
C ASP A 176 -17.23 -8.50 8.90
N PRO A 177 -17.20 -8.07 10.16
CA PRO A 177 -16.54 -6.86 10.59
C PRO A 177 -15.08 -6.85 10.14
N SER A 178 -14.61 -5.70 9.63
CA SER A 178 -13.21 -5.54 9.23
C SER A 178 -12.27 -5.71 10.43
N HIS A 179 -11.14 -6.35 10.19
CA HIS A 179 -10.06 -6.45 11.19
C HIS A 179 -9.18 -5.17 11.23
N VAL A 180 -9.44 -4.21 10.36
CA VAL A 180 -8.70 -2.94 10.24
C VAL A 180 -9.41 -1.83 11.01
#